data_aa824cbdd2ca71a9bdc02de870e276af
#
_entry.id   aa824cbdd2ca71a9bdc02de870e276af
#
_cell.length_a   1.000
_cell.length_b   1.000
_cell.length_c   1.000
_cell.angle_alpha   90.00
_cell.angle_beta   90.00
_cell.angle_gamma   90.00
#
_symmetry.space_group_name_H-M   'P 1'
#
loop_
_entity.id
_entity.type
_entity.pdbx_description
1 polymer ?
#
loop_
_entity_poly.entity_id
_entity_poly.type
_entity_poly.pdbx_seq_one_letter_code
_entity_poly.pdbx_strand_id
1 'polypeptide(L)'
;VLPYMKEQKSGNVVNIGSGAAIRGLPGSAAYSVSKAGVICLTQAVGDEVRPFRIRINAICPGSVDTELFQKSERRNYILSAGGDLFKPETVANGVAFLASDLSEGMNSQVLIMRGFNRW
;
A
#
# COMPACT_ATOMS: atom_id res chain seq x y z
N VAL A 1 15.02 -1.27 11.81
CA VAL A 1 15.34 -2.40 10.90
C VAL A 1 16.42 -2.04 9.88
N LEU A 2 16.41 -0.82 9.28
CA LEU A 2 17.33 -0.45 8.21
C LEU A 2 18.84 -0.62 8.54
N PRO A 3 19.36 -0.27 9.74
CA PRO A 3 20.77 -0.50 10.06
C PRO A 3 21.18 -1.96 9.86
N TYR A 4 20.38 -2.91 10.35
CA TYR A 4 20.65 -4.34 10.18
C TYR A 4 20.60 -4.79 8.71
N MET A 5 19.60 -4.29 7.96
CA MET A 5 19.48 -4.59 6.53
C MET A 5 20.66 -4.02 5.72
N LYS A 6 21.17 -2.84 6.10
CA LYS A 6 22.36 -2.25 5.47
C LYS A 6 23.61 -3.06 5.73
N GLU A 7 23.79 -3.55 6.95
CA GLU A 7 24.92 -4.40 7.32
C GLU A 7 24.92 -5.72 6.55
N GLN A 8 23.75 -6.37 6.47
CA GLN A 8 23.62 -7.64 5.72
C GLN A 8 23.52 -7.45 4.20
N LYS A 9 23.44 -6.19 3.69
CA LYS A 9 23.26 -5.84 2.28
C LYS A 9 22.07 -6.55 1.62
N SER A 10 21.01 -6.71 2.37
CA SER A 10 19.78 -7.37 1.93
C SER A 10 18.61 -6.94 2.80
N GLY A 11 17.47 -6.74 2.20
CA GLY A 11 16.24 -6.43 2.94
C GLY A 11 15.06 -6.15 2.03
N ASN A 12 13.89 -6.34 2.59
CA ASN A 12 12.63 -6.04 1.90
C ASN A 12 11.63 -5.45 2.88
N VAL A 13 11.07 -4.30 2.52
CA VAL A 13 10.06 -3.59 3.30
C VAL A 13 8.85 -3.35 2.42
N VAL A 14 7.67 -3.70 2.90
CA VAL A 14 6.40 -3.42 2.24
C VAL A 14 5.57 -2.50 3.13
N ASN A 15 5.42 -1.27 2.71
CA ASN A 15 4.60 -0.27 3.40
C ASN A 15 3.14 -0.36 2.96
N ILE A 16 2.21 -0.24 3.92
CA ILE A 16 0.79 -0.25 3.64
C ILE A 16 0.28 1.19 3.49
N GLY A 17 0.13 1.61 2.24
CA GLY A 17 -0.50 2.85 1.85
C GLY A 17 -2.03 2.77 1.87
N SER A 18 -2.66 3.46 0.93
CA SER A 18 -4.12 3.44 0.69
C SER A 18 -4.42 4.07 -0.67
N GLY A 19 -5.51 3.71 -1.31
CA GLY A 19 -6.06 4.46 -2.43
C GLY A 19 -6.32 5.93 -2.10
N ALA A 20 -6.58 6.26 -0.83
CA ALA A 20 -6.71 7.63 -0.33
C ALA A 20 -5.44 8.48 -0.46
N ALA A 21 -4.28 7.85 -0.59
CA ALA A 21 -3.00 8.53 -0.83
C ALA A 21 -2.86 9.02 -2.28
N ILE A 22 -3.54 8.34 -3.21
CA ILE A 22 -3.50 8.65 -4.64
C ILE A 22 -4.55 9.71 -5.00
N ARG A 23 -5.71 9.59 -4.37
CA ARG A 23 -6.80 10.55 -4.51
C ARG A 23 -7.38 10.83 -3.14
N GLY A 24 -7.28 12.08 -2.69
CA GLY A 24 -7.83 12.50 -1.40
C GLY A 24 -9.31 12.16 -1.27
N LEU A 25 -9.69 11.69 -0.08
CA LEU A 25 -11.06 11.31 0.22
C LEU A 25 -11.78 12.45 0.94
N PRO A 26 -12.93 12.93 0.44
CA PRO A 26 -13.78 13.86 1.18
C PRO A 26 -14.10 13.36 2.59
N GLY A 27 -13.99 14.23 3.58
CA GLY A 27 -14.19 13.90 4.99
C GLY A 27 -13.03 13.14 5.66
N SER A 28 -11.96 12.85 4.91
CA SER A 28 -10.81 12.07 5.43
C SER A 28 -9.47 12.70 5.04
N ALA A 29 -9.38 14.04 5.08
CA ALA A 29 -8.18 14.76 4.63
C ALA A 29 -6.92 14.36 5.41
N ALA A 30 -6.97 14.32 6.74
CA ALA A 30 -5.84 13.93 7.58
C ALA A 30 -5.36 12.50 7.29
N TYR A 31 -6.28 11.56 7.10
CA TYR A 31 -5.96 10.20 6.70
C TYR A 31 -5.29 10.16 5.32
N SER A 32 -5.82 10.88 4.34
CA SER A 32 -5.27 10.96 2.99
C SER A 32 -3.86 11.51 2.99
N VAL A 33 -3.60 12.59 3.75
CA VAL A 33 -2.26 13.16 3.92
C VAL A 33 -1.30 12.17 4.57
N SER A 34 -1.74 11.49 5.64
CA SER A 34 -0.90 10.49 6.32
C SER A 34 -0.49 9.35 5.37
N LYS A 35 -1.42 8.88 4.53
CA LYS A 35 -1.15 7.80 3.58
C LYS A 35 -0.35 8.26 2.35
N ALA A 36 -0.48 9.52 1.93
CA ALA A 36 0.39 10.12 0.94
C ALA A 36 1.83 10.26 1.46
N GLY A 37 1.99 10.60 2.74
CA GLY A 37 3.29 10.59 3.41
C GLY A 37 3.98 9.22 3.39
N VAL A 38 3.22 8.13 3.54
CA VAL A 38 3.77 6.76 3.41
C VAL A 38 4.33 6.50 2.01
N ILE A 39 3.67 7.00 0.96
CA ILE A 39 4.16 6.87 -0.42
C ILE A 39 5.48 7.63 -0.58
N CYS A 40 5.50 8.90 -0.19
CA CYS A 40 6.71 9.73 -0.27
C CYS A 40 7.88 9.12 0.51
N LEU A 41 7.61 8.64 1.73
CA LEU A 41 8.60 7.94 2.56
C LEU A 41 9.14 6.69 1.85
N THR A 42 8.27 5.88 1.25
CA THR A 42 8.64 4.68 0.51
C THR A 42 9.61 4.99 -0.62
N GLN A 43 9.31 6.01 -1.40
CA GLN A 43 10.13 6.43 -2.55
C GLN A 43 11.48 7.00 -2.09
N ALA A 44 11.45 7.95 -1.16
CA ALA A 44 12.67 8.59 -0.68
C ALA A 44 13.64 7.60 -0.03
N VAL A 45 13.15 6.82 0.95
CA VAL A 45 13.99 5.86 1.66
C VAL A 45 14.39 4.68 0.76
N GLY A 46 13.51 4.24 -0.15
CA GLY A 46 13.84 3.20 -1.12
C GLY A 46 15.01 3.59 -2.03
N ASP A 47 15.07 4.86 -2.44
CA ASP A 47 16.20 5.37 -3.24
C ASP A 47 17.48 5.53 -2.40
N GLU A 48 17.37 5.96 -1.15
CA GLU A 48 18.52 6.07 -0.22
C GLU A 48 19.17 4.71 0.08
N VAL A 49 18.38 3.64 0.16
CA VAL A 49 18.88 2.30 0.54
C VAL A 49 19.23 1.41 -0.65
N ARG A 50 19.01 1.88 -1.88
CA ARG A 50 19.34 1.16 -3.12
C ARG A 50 20.77 0.63 -3.17
N PRO A 51 21.82 1.39 -2.74
CA PRO A 51 23.19 0.89 -2.76
C PRO A 51 23.43 -0.33 -1.86
N PHE A 52 22.53 -0.57 -0.91
CA PHE A 52 22.59 -1.69 0.03
C PHE A 52 21.76 -2.90 -0.40
N ARG A 53 21.21 -2.88 -1.63
CA ARG A 53 20.35 -3.96 -2.15
C ARG A 53 19.09 -4.20 -1.29
N ILE A 54 18.59 -3.15 -0.66
CA ILE A 54 17.35 -3.19 0.10
C ILE A 54 16.23 -2.65 -0.80
N ARG A 55 15.11 -3.35 -0.85
CA ARG A 55 13.91 -2.93 -1.58
C ARG A 55 12.86 -2.40 -0.60
N ILE A 56 12.31 -1.25 -0.91
CA ILE A 56 11.20 -0.67 -0.16
C ILE A 56 10.09 -0.32 -1.15
N ASN A 57 8.94 -0.97 -1.01
CA ASN A 57 7.79 -0.73 -1.87
C ASN A 57 6.54 -0.43 -1.02
N ALA A 58 5.55 0.17 -1.62
CA ALA A 58 4.25 0.38 -1.00
C ALA A 58 3.16 -0.37 -1.75
N ILE A 59 2.15 -0.85 -1.00
CA ILE A 59 0.90 -1.33 -1.55
C ILE A 59 -0.22 -0.37 -1.12
N CYS A 60 -1.06 0.05 -2.07
CA CYS A 60 -2.16 0.98 -1.83
C CYS A 60 -3.48 0.29 -2.16
N PRO A 61 -4.07 -0.42 -1.21
CA PRO A 61 -5.37 -1.06 -1.42
C PRO A 61 -6.49 -0.04 -1.58
N GLY A 62 -7.50 -0.41 -2.36
CA GLY A 62 -8.82 0.18 -2.31
C GLY A 62 -9.56 -0.23 -1.03
N SER A 63 -10.87 -0.30 -1.11
CA SER A 63 -11.70 -0.70 0.04
C SER A 63 -11.60 -2.20 0.28
N VAL A 64 -11.29 -2.58 1.52
CA VAL A 64 -11.11 -3.98 1.93
C VAL A 64 -12.22 -4.36 2.92
N ASP A 65 -12.86 -5.50 2.71
CA ASP A 65 -13.93 -6.00 3.58
C ASP A 65 -13.34 -6.56 4.88
N THR A 66 -13.00 -5.64 5.77
CA THR A 66 -12.52 -5.95 7.11
C THR A 66 -13.61 -5.73 8.15
N GLU A 67 -13.49 -6.36 9.31
CA GLU A 67 -14.43 -6.17 10.41
C GLU A 67 -14.63 -4.69 10.78
N LEU A 68 -13.55 -3.91 10.79
CA LEU A 68 -13.62 -2.46 11.00
C LEU A 68 -14.42 -1.76 9.91
N PHE A 69 -14.24 -2.15 8.65
CA PHE A 69 -14.89 -1.51 7.51
C PHE A 69 -16.36 -1.90 7.39
N GLN A 70 -16.74 -3.10 7.84
CA GLN A 70 -18.13 -3.57 7.85
C GLN A 70 -19.06 -2.68 8.67
N LYS A 71 -18.53 -2.01 9.71
CA LYS A 71 -19.26 -1.06 10.55
C LYS A 71 -19.32 0.36 9.98
N SER A 72 -18.73 0.60 8.81
CA SER A 72 -18.62 1.93 8.19
C SER A 72 -19.80 2.20 7.23
N GLU A 73 -20.41 3.36 7.33
CA GLU A 73 -21.41 3.86 6.35
C GLU A 73 -20.83 3.92 4.93
N ARG A 74 -19.51 4.13 4.82
CA ARG A 74 -18.79 4.14 3.55
C ARG A 74 -18.89 2.81 2.81
N ARG A 75 -18.96 1.68 3.52
CA ARG A 75 -19.16 0.36 2.91
C ARG A 75 -20.46 0.34 2.09
N ASN A 76 -21.55 0.77 2.70
CA ASN A 76 -22.87 0.79 2.06
C ASN A 76 -22.89 1.72 0.84
N TYR A 77 -22.23 2.88 0.95
CA TYR A 77 -22.07 3.80 -0.17
C TYR A 77 -21.34 3.17 -1.36
N ILE A 78 -20.21 2.48 -1.12
CA ILE A 78 -19.43 1.83 -2.18
C ILE A 78 -20.25 0.73 -2.87
N LEU A 79 -20.92 -0.12 -2.10
CA LEU A 79 -21.69 -1.22 -2.65
C LEU A 79 -22.92 -0.71 -3.44
N SER A 80 -23.61 0.32 -2.95
CA SER A 80 -24.74 0.94 -3.66
C SER A 80 -24.33 1.62 -4.96
N ALA A 81 -23.08 2.10 -5.04
CA ALA A 81 -22.51 2.68 -6.26
C ALA A 81 -21.93 1.62 -7.24
N GLY A 82 -22.16 0.34 -6.98
CA GLY A 82 -21.65 -0.77 -7.80
C GLY A 82 -20.13 -0.98 -7.68
N GLY A 83 -19.53 -0.54 -6.59
CA GLY A 83 -18.12 -0.79 -6.30
C GLY A 83 -17.90 -2.12 -5.61
N ASP A 84 -16.68 -2.65 -5.74
CA ASP A 84 -16.24 -3.89 -5.13
C ASP A 84 -15.45 -3.65 -3.85
N LEU A 85 -15.50 -4.65 -2.98
CA LEU A 85 -14.62 -4.74 -1.82
C LEU A 85 -13.60 -5.85 -2.05
N PHE A 86 -12.34 -5.55 -1.73
CA PHE A 86 -11.31 -6.60 -1.71
C PHE A 86 -11.51 -7.52 -0.50
N LYS A 87 -11.26 -8.80 -0.70
CA LYS A 87 -11.02 -9.69 0.42
C LYS A 87 -9.64 -9.38 1.03
N PRO A 88 -9.46 -9.50 2.35
CA PRO A 88 -8.15 -9.31 2.99
C PRO A 88 -7.04 -10.13 2.34
N GLU A 89 -7.35 -11.37 1.91
CA GLU A 89 -6.42 -12.28 1.26
C GLU A 89 -5.90 -11.73 -0.06
N THR A 90 -6.72 -10.99 -0.81
CA THR A 90 -6.30 -10.37 -2.07
C THR A 90 -5.19 -9.33 -1.82
N VAL A 91 -5.29 -8.57 -0.75
CA VAL A 91 -4.25 -7.62 -0.35
C VAL A 91 -3.01 -8.36 0.17
N ALA A 92 -3.21 -9.41 0.98
CA ALA A 92 -2.13 -10.24 1.49
C ALA A 92 -1.31 -10.88 0.37
N ASN A 93 -1.94 -11.34 -0.71
CA ASN A 93 -1.25 -11.86 -1.90
C ASN A 93 -0.37 -10.79 -2.57
N GLY A 94 -0.84 -9.54 -2.64
CA GLY A 94 -0.04 -8.43 -3.15
C GLY A 94 1.17 -8.12 -2.26
N VAL A 95 1.00 -8.20 -0.94
CA VAL A 95 2.11 -8.06 0.02
C VAL A 95 3.11 -9.20 -0.14
N ALA A 96 2.63 -10.45 -0.23
CA ALA A 96 3.47 -11.63 -0.42
C ALA A 96 4.28 -11.53 -1.72
N PHE A 97 3.67 -11.08 -2.82
CA PHE A 97 4.37 -10.81 -4.08
C PHE A 97 5.50 -9.79 -3.89
N LEU A 98 5.21 -8.62 -3.29
CA LEU A 98 6.22 -7.58 -3.06
C LEU A 98 7.32 -8.02 -2.09
N ALA A 99 7.00 -8.90 -1.15
CA ALA A 99 7.96 -9.46 -0.19
C ALA A 99 8.85 -10.57 -0.77
N SER A 100 8.45 -11.18 -1.87
CA SER A 100 9.15 -12.30 -2.51
C SER A 100 10.15 -11.86 -3.57
N ASP A 101 10.98 -12.79 -4.04
CA ASP A 101 11.93 -12.59 -5.13
C ASP A 101 11.24 -12.38 -6.49
N LEU A 102 9.95 -12.72 -6.62
CA LEU A 102 9.17 -12.45 -7.83
C LEU A 102 9.10 -10.95 -8.16
N SER A 103 9.33 -10.09 -7.18
CA SER A 103 9.39 -8.64 -7.33
C SER A 103 10.82 -8.07 -7.26
N GLU A 104 11.85 -8.86 -7.58
CA GLU A 104 13.27 -8.48 -7.45
C GLU A 104 13.59 -7.14 -8.14
N GLY A 105 13.01 -6.88 -9.30
CA GLY A 105 13.21 -5.63 -10.05
C GLY A 105 12.46 -4.41 -9.50
N MET A 106 11.67 -4.55 -8.43
CA MET A 106 10.82 -3.48 -7.90
C MET A 106 11.45 -2.86 -6.66
N ASN A 107 11.79 -1.58 -6.74
CA ASN A 107 12.17 -0.75 -5.60
C ASN A 107 11.58 0.64 -5.75
N SER A 108 11.21 1.28 -4.65
CA SER A 108 10.56 2.61 -4.61
C SER A 108 9.22 2.65 -5.37
N GLN A 109 8.59 1.49 -5.56
CA GLN A 109 7.35 1.37 -6.34
C GLN A 109 6.11 1.43 -5.45
N VAL A 110 5.02 1.84 -6.08
CA VAL A 110 3.69 1.89 -5.45
C VAL A 110 2.74 0.98 -6.22
N LEU A 111 2.39 -0.15 -5.63
CA LEU A 111 1.40 -1.07 -6.18
C LEU A 111 -0.01 -0.62 -5.79
N ILE A 112 -0.75 -0.08 -6.74
CA ILE A 112 -2.12 0.38 -6.53
C ILE A 112 -3.08 -0.77 -6.84
N MET A 113 -3.85 -1.19 -5.84
CA MET A 113 -4.87 -2.21 -5.97
C MET A 113 -6.24 -1.53 -6.03
N ARG A 114 -6.76 -1.39 -7.24
CA ARG A 114 -8.00 -0.66 -7.49
C ARG A 114 -9.22 -1.56 -7.68
N GLY A 115 -9.03 -2.76 -8.19
CA GLY A 115 -10.10 -3.64 -8.62
C GLY A 115 -10.91 -3.00 -9.76
N PHE A 116 -12.20 -3.24 -9.76
CA PHE A 116 -13.13 -2.67 -10.74
C PHE A 116 -13.77 -1.36 -10.26
N ASN A 117 -13.30 -0.80 -9.14
CA ASN A 117 -13.82 0.44 -8.60
C ASN A 117 -13.50 1.65 -9.49
N ARG A 118 -14.47 2.53 -9.67
CA ARG A 118 -14.27 3.87 -10.25
C ARG A 118 -13.71 4.80 -9.16
N TRP A 119 -12.73 5.58 -9.53
CA TRP A 119 -12.16 6.62 -8.64
C TRP A 119 -12.93 7.91 -8.80
#